data_fdddbca22f425f668c2aa81830428d80
#
_entry.id   fdddbca22f425f668c2aa81830428d80
#
_cell.length_a   1.000
_cell.length_b   1.000
_cell.length_c   1.000
_cell.angle_alpha   90.00
_cell.angle_beta   90.00
_cell.angle_gamma   90.00
#
_symmetry.space_group_name_H-M   'P 1'
#
loop_
_entity.id
_entity.type
_entity.pdbx_description
1 polymer ?
#
loop_
_entity_poly.entity_id
_entity_poly.type
_entity_poly.pdbx_seq_one_letter_code
_entity_poly.pdbx_strand_id
1 'polypeptide(L)'
;MRVLGASAYFAEGAQNIIASRGTYEMIVERGEADMKSEIERFPRLFAGVETVPGLTWPTLVFERELTLFLGKLEVKILHLGPGHTKGDTVVWIPSQKVLFSGDLVEYDAACYCGDAQLEEWPATLDALRALGADKLVPGRGPALLNPGEVDKGLAYTRDFVSTLLQRGKEAVAQKMDLKAAMAHTRAAMDPKFGSVFIYEHCLPFDVTRAFDEASGIKHPRIWTAERDKEMWAALQG
;
A
#
# COMPACT_ATOMS: atom_id res chain seq x y z
N MET A 1 8.07 -2.16 -2.29
CA MET A 1 8.53 -2.53 -3.66
C MET A 1 8.78 -1.34 -4.56
N ARG A 2 7.84 -0.37 -4.72
CA ARG A 2 8.02 0.77 -5.68
C ARG A 2 9.25 1.64 -5.37
N VAL A 3 9.58 1.84 -4.11
CA VAL A 3 10.80 2.57 -3.67
C VAL A 3 12.08 1.92 -4.19
N LEU A 4 12.11 0.61 -4.33
CA LEU A 4 13.30 -0.14 -4.75
C LEU A 4 13.69 0.13 -6.21
N GLY A 5 12.77 0.61 -7.04
CA GLY A 5 13.01 1.00 -8.43
C GLY A 5 13.56 2.43 -8.62
N ALA A 6 13.68 3.23 -7.55
CA ALA A 6 14.12 4.63 -7.65
C ALA A 6 15.54 4.77 -8.20
N SER A 7 16.40 3.79 -7.97
CA SER A 7 17.78 3.77 -8.49
C SER A 7 17.85 3.80 -10.02
N ALA A 8 16.91 3.16 -10.71
CA ALA A 8 16.87 3.16 -12.17
C ALA A 8 16.61 4.57 -12.71
N TYR A 9 15.65 5.29 -12.11
CA TYR A 9 15.39 6.69 -12.50
C TYR A 9 16.57 7.60 -12.23
N PHE A 10 17.28 7.36 -11.12
CA PHE A 10 18.47 8.14 -10.79
C PHE A 10 19.60 7.86 -11.79
N ALA A 11 19.79 6.62 -12.21
CA ALA A 11 20.75 6.24 -13.26
C ALA A 11 20.42 6.88 -14.62
N GLU A 12 19.12 7.06 -14.92
CA GLU A 12 18.64 7.73 -16.14
C GLU A 12 18.64 9.28 -16.04
N GLY A 13 19.20 9.84 -14.98
CA GLY A 13 19.43 11.28 -14.85
C GLY A 13 18.42 12.04 -13.99
N ALA A 14 17.54 11.35 -13.25
CA ALA A 14 16.75 12.02 -12.22
C ALA A 14 17.68 12.63 -11.16
N GLN A 15 17.54 13.94 -10.92
CA GLN A 15 18.43 14.65 -9.99
C GLN A 15 17.97 14.55 -8.54
N ASN A 16 16.67 14.34 -8.35
CA ASN A 16 16.06 14.29 -7.01
C ASN A 16 15.13 13.11 -6.89
N ILE A 17 15.19 12.46 -5.73
CA ILE A 17 14.23 11.48 -5.26
C ILE A 17 13.55 12.07 -4.04
N ILE A 18 12.23 12.25 -4.13
CA ILE A 18 11.43 12.91 -3.10
C ILE A 18 10.64 11.84 -2.35
N ALA A 19 10.68 11.85 -1.03
CA ALA A 19 9.92 10.96 -0.18
C ALA A 19 9.37 11.65 1.07
N SER A 20 8.28 11.12 1.62
CA SER A 20 7.84 11.50 2.95
C SER A 20 8.84 11.02 4.01
N ARG A 21 8.80 11.64 5.19
CA ARG A 21 9.59 11.20 6.35
C ARG A 21 9.32 9.73 6.67
N GLY A 22 8.06 9.30 6.67
CA GLY A 22 7.69 7.92 6.93
C GLY A 22 8.31 6.92 5.94
N THR A 23 8.34 7.26 4.64
CA THR A 23 9.02 6.44 3.62
C THR A 23 10.53 6.40 3.86
N TYR A 24 11.17 7.55 4.17
CA TYR A 24 12.60 7.59 4.47
C TYR A 24 12.94 6.68 5.66
N GLU A 25 12.18 6.77 6.75
CA GLU A 25 12.37 5.95 7.94
C GLU A 25 12.24 4.44 7.64
N MET A 26 11.26 4.06 6.80
CA MET A 26 11.11 2.67 6.36
C MET A 26 12.32 2.20 5.52
N ILE A 27 12.88 3.05 4.67
CA ILE A 27 14.10 2.72 3.91
C ILE A 27 15.28 2.52 4.86
N VAL A 28 15.46 3.40 5.86
CA VAL A 28 16.51 3.26 6.89
C VAL A 28 16.37 1.96 7.67
N GLU A 29 15.14 1.64 8.08
CA GLU A 29 14.86 0.49 8.92
C GLU A 29 15.02 -0.84 8.18
N ARG A 30 14.52 -0.91 6.94
CA ARG A 30 14.25 -2.19 6.30
C ARG A 30 14.54 -2.25 4.80
N GLY A 31 14.98 -1.17 4.17
CA GLY A 31 15.10 -1.10 2.71
C GLY A 31 15.98 -2.17 2.09
N GLU A 32 17.13 -2.47 2.69
CA GLU A 32 18.03 -3.55 2.22
C GLU A 32 17.41 -4.93 2.43
N ALA A 33 16.76 -5.15 3.58
CA ALA A 33 16.11 -6.42 3.89
C ALA A 33 14.91 -6.66 2.97
N ASP A 34 14.09 -5.63 2.70
CA ASP A 34 12.98 -5.70 1.76
C ASP A 34 13.48 -5.99 0.33
N MET A 35 14.52 -5.29 -0.12
CA MET A 35 15.09 -5.52 -1.46
C MET A 35 15.61 -6.95 -1.61
N LYS A 36 16.35 -7.46 -0.63
CA LYS A 36 16.82 -8.84 -0.62
C LYS A 36 15.66 -9.83 -0.65
N SER A 37 14.65 -9.61 0.20
CA SER A 37 13.46 -10.43 0.28
C SER A 37 12.70 -10.50 -1.03
N GLU A 38 12.49 -9.37 -1.71
CA GLU A 38 11.78 -9.32 -2.98
C GLU A 38 12.53 -10.10 -4.07
N ILE A 39 13.85 -9.97 -4.15
CA ILE A 39 14.68 -10.73 -5.09
C ILE A 39 14.57 -12.25 -4.83
N GLU A 40 14.62 -12.66 -3.56
CA GLU A 40 14.55 -14.08 -3.18
C GLU A 40 13.15 -14.68 -3.42
N ARG A 41 12.08 -13.93 -3.17
CA ARG A 41 10.69 -14.39 -3.33
C ARG A 41 10.23 -14.40 -4.77
N PHE A 42 10.69 -13.44 -5.57
CA PHE A 42 10.22 -13.23 -6.94
C PHE A 42 11.36 -13.17 -7.96
N PRO A 43 12.26 -14.19 -8.04
CA PRO A 43 13.46 -14.11 -8.87
C PRO A 43 13.18 -13.86 -10.35
N ARG A 44 12.00 -14.25 -10.85
CA ARG A 44 11.60 -13.99 -12.24
C ARG A 44 11.35 -12.51 -12.54
N LEU A 45 10.88 -11.74 -11.55
CA LEU A 45 10.64 -10.30 -11.68
C LEU A 45 11.94 -9.49 -11.58
N PHE A 46 12.97 -10.07 -10.98
CA PHE A 46 14.26 -9.44 -10.75
C PHE A 46 15.38 -10.02 -11.64
N ALA A 47 15.02 -10.67 -12.75
CA ALA A 47 16.02 -11.09 -13.74
C ALA A 47 16.77 -9.86 -14.27
N GLY A 48 18.11 -9.86 -14.18
CA GLY A 48 18.95 -8.72 -14.57
C GLY A 48 19.07 -7.63 -13.50
N VAL A 49 18.63 -7.87 -12.25
CA VAL A 49 18.72 -6.89 -11.16
C VAL A 49 20.14 -6.40 -10.89
N GLU A 50 21.15 -7.20 -11.24
CA GLU A 50 22.57 -6.84 -11.16
C GLU A 50 22.97 -5.69 -12.10
N THR A 51 22.14 -5.37 -13.10
CA THR A 51 22.36 -4.26 -14.02
C THR A 51 21.78 -2.93 -13.50
N VAL A 52 21.00 -2.99 -12.44
CA VAL A 52 20.37 -1.82 -11.83
C VAL A 52 21.16 -1.43 -10.59
N PRO A 53 21.46 -0.13 -10.37
CA PRO A 53 22.08 0.30 -9.13
C PRO A 53 21.28 -0.17 -7.92
N GLY A 54 21.95 -0.44 -6.82
CA GLY A 54 21.31 -0.89 -5.59
C GLY A 54 20.32 0.12 -5.00
N LEU A 55 19.95 -0.09 -3.74
CA LEU A 55 19.01 0.79 -3.04
C LEU A 55 19.49 2.25 -3.09
N THR A 56 18.62 3.14 -3.54
CA THR A 56 18.90 4.57 -3.65
C THR A 56 18.08 5.36 -2.64
N TRP A 57 18.74 6.24 -1.92
CA TRP A 57 18.14 7.03 -0.85
C TRP A 57 17.47 8.30 -1.40
N PRO A 58 16.36 8.75 -0.77
CA PRO A 58 15.77 10.04 -1.07
C PRO A 58 16.78 11.18 -0.86
N THR A 59 16.82 12.12 -1.81
CA THR A 59 17.62 13.33 -1.73
C THR A 59 16.85 14.48 -1.08
N LEU A 60 15.51 14.43 -1.14
CA LEU A 60 14.61 15.40 -0.51
C LEU A 60 13.58 14.66 0.33
N VAL A 61 13.45 15.05 1.60
CA VAL A 61 12.48 14.47 2.53
C VAL A 61 11.58 15.55 3.07
N PHE A 62 10.27 15.30 3.07
CA PHE A 62 9.26 16.22 3.60
C PHE A 62 8.41 15.55 4.69
N GLU A 63 7.83 16.35 5.60
CA GLU A 63 6.99 15.82 6.68
C GLU A 63 5.54 15.62 6.24
N ARG A 64 4.90 16.66 5.75
CA ARG A 64 3.46 16.66 5.43
C ARG A 64 3.16 17.10 4.00
N GLU A 65 3.85 18.11 3.52
CA GLU A 65 3.57 18.73 2.22
C GLU A 65 4.87 19.26 1.59
N LEU A 66 4.96 19.10 0.27
CA LEU A 66 5.91 19.77 -0.58
C LEU A 66 5.17 20.32 -1.80
N THR A 67 5.40 21.59 -2.14
CA THR A 67 4.82 22.18 -3.34
C THR A 67 5.89 22.34 -4.42
N LEU A 68 5.54 21.88 -5.62
CA LEU A 68 6.35 22.03 -6.83
C LEU A 68 5.61 22.94 -7.83
N PHE A 69 6.36 23.70 -8.59
CA PHE A 69 5.84 24.49 -9.71
C PHE A 69 6.40 23.97 -11.03
N LEU A 70 5.52 23.40 -11.87
CA LEU A 70 5.85 23.00 -13.24
C LEU A 70 5.37 24.11 -14.18
N GLY A 71 6.23 25.13 -14.37
CA GLY A 71 5.83 26.39 -14.96
C GLY A 71 4.82 27.12 -14.08
N LYS A 72 3.58 27.28 -14.56
CA LYS A 72 2.48 27.89 -13.79
C LYS A 72 1.61 26.87 -13.05
N LEU A 73 1.85 25.59 -13.27
CA LEU A 73 1.07 24.52 -12.63
C LEU A 73 1.62 24.25 -11.23
N GLU A 74 0.79 24.50 -10.22
CA GLU A 74 1.06 24.10 -8.84
C GLU A 74 0.75 22.63 -8.68
N VAL A 75 1.70 21.87 -8.14
CA VAL A 75 1.61 20.45 -7.82
C VAL A 75 1.98 20.26 -6.36
N LYS A 76 1.08 19.69 -5.58
CA LYS A 76 1.32 19.37 -4.17
C LYS A 76 1.62 17.89 -4.01
N ILE A 77 2.68 17.59 -3.29
CA ILE A 77 3.04 16.25 -2.84
C ILE A 77 2.69 16.19 -1.36
N LEU A 78 1.73 15.32 -0.99
CA LEU A 78 1.14 15.31 0.34
C LEU A 78 1.31 13.95 1.00
N HIS A 79 1.66 13.96 2.29
CA HIS A 79 1.49 12.84 3.19
C HIS A 79 0.30 13.15 4.11
N LEU A 80 -0.82 12.47 3.91
CA LEU A 80 -2.08 12.74 4.60
C LEU A 80 -2.34 11.80 5.78
N GLY A 81 -1.50 10.81 5.92
CA GLY A 81 -1.57 9.79 6.95
C GLY A 81 -1.11 8.43 6.42
N PRO A 82 -0.87 7.46 7.30
CA PRO A 82 -0.56 6.10 6.93
C PRO A 82 -1.81 5.37 6.41
N GLY A 83 -1.59 4.34 5.61
CA GLY A 83 -2.65 3.49 5.08
C GLY A 83 -2.08 2.21 4.51
N HIS A 84 -1.76 2.19 3.20
CA HIS A 84 -1.09 1.07 2.56
C HIS A 84 0.32 0.84 3.12
N THR A 85 1.00 1.93 3.51
CA THR A 85 2.26 1.92 4.27
C THR A 85 2.30 3.09 5.25
N LYS A 86 3.36 3.16 6.07
CA LYS A 86 3.61 4.29 6.98
C LYS A 86 3.86 5.62 6.25
N GLY A 87 4.40 5.55 5.03
CA GLY A 87 4.93 6.72 4.34
C GLY A 87 4.19 7.11 3.07
N ASP A 88 2.93 6.67 2.90
CA ASP A 88 2.17 6.92 1.68
C ASP A 88 2.13 8.39 1.29
N THR A 89 2.29 8.62 0.01
CA THR A 89 2.38 9.96 -0.58
C THR A 89 1.44 10.05 -1.77
N VAL A 90 0.71 11.16 -1.87
CA VAL A 90 -0.17 11.45 -2.98
C VAL A 90 0.28 12.69 -3.73
N VAL A 91 -0.11 12.80 -5.01
CA VAL A 91 0.11 13.99 -5.82
C VAL A 91 -1.24 14.65 -6.08
N TRP A 92 -1.36 15.90 -5.66
CA TRP A 92 -2.57 16.71 -5.81
C TRP A 92 -2.31 17.90 -6.73
N ILE A 93 -3.17 18.10 -7.73
CA ILE A 93 -3.13 19.24 -8.66
C ILE A 93 -4.39 20.09 -8.41
N PRO A 94 -4.34 21.10 -7.53
CA PRO A 94 -5.50 21.85 -7.07
C PRO A 94 -6.30 22.50 -8.20
N SER A 95 -5.61 23.15 -9.15
CA SER A 95 -6.23 23.88 -10.25
C SER A 95 -7.01 22.98 -11.23
N GLN A 96 -6.68 21.68 -11.26
CA GLN A 96 -7.32 20.67 -12.11
C GLN A 96 -8.21 19.72 -11.34
N LYS A 97 -8.19 19.80 -10.01
CA LYS A 97 -8.85 18.86 -9.08
C LYS A 97 -8.55 17.40 -9.40
N VAL A 98 -7.29 17.12 -9.75
CA VAL A 98 -6.80 15.77 -10.05
C VAL A 98 -5.93 15.28 -8.91
N LEU A 99 -6.25 14.07 -8.43
CA LEU A 99 -5.51 13.39 -7.37
C LEU A 99 -4.91 12.08 -7.89
N PHE A 100 -3.62 11.88 -7.69
CA PHE A 100 -2.94 10.60 -7.86
C PHE A 100 -2.71 10.02 -6.47
N SER A 101 -3.45 8.99 -6.13
CA SER A 101 -3.49 8.48 -4.75
C SER A 101 -2.45 7.40 -4.45
N GLY A 102 -1.79 6.86 -5.48
CA GLY A 102 -1.03 5.63 -5.28
C GLY A 102 -1.92 4.55 -4.67
N ASP A 103 -1.31 3.63 -3.93
CA ASP A 103 -2.01 2.47 -3.35
C ASP A 103 -2.88 2.80 -2.12
N LEU A 104 -3.01 4.09 -1.75
CA LEU A 104 -4.02 4.53 -0.77
C LEU A 104 -5.44 4.32 -1.29
N VAL A 105 -5.66 4.33 -2.61
CA VAL A 105 -6.93 3.98 -3.24
C VAL A 105 -6.69 2.93 -4.30
N GLU A 106 -7.38 1.82 -4.17
CA GLU A 106 -7.47 0.77 -5.17
C GLU A 106 -8.93 0.66 -5.61
N TYR A 107 -9.19 0.41 -6.87
CA TYR A 107 -10.55 0.27 -7.38
C TYR A 107 -10.62 -0.83 -8.43
N ASP A 108 -11.60 -1.72 -8.31
CA ASP A 108 -11.71 -2.93 -9.15
C ASP A 108 -10.45 -3.82 -9.12
N ALA A 109 -9.75 -3.75 -8.00
CA ALA A 109 -8.55 -4.52 -7.69
C ALA A 109 -8.45 -4.72 -6.18
N ALA A 110 -7.81 -5.79 -5.73
CA ALA A 110 -7.55 -5.99 -4.31
C ALA A 110 -6.49 -5.03 -3.80
N CYS A 111 -6.68 -4.52 -2.60
CA CYS A 111 -5.64 -3.85 -1.86
C CYS A 111 -4.58 -4.87 -1.44
N TYR A 112 -3.29 -4.53 -1.54
CA TYR A 112 -2.25 -5.28 -0.86
C TYR A 112 -2.03 -4.66 0.52
N CYS A 113 -2.29 -5.42 1.58
CA CYS A 113 -2.26 -4.89 2.95
C CYS A 113 -1.09 -5.42 3.78
N GLY A 114 -0.13 -6.14 3.19
CA GLY A 114 0.97 -6.79 3.93
C GLY A 114 1.81 -5.85 4.81
N ASP A 115 1.90 -4.56 4.46
CA ASP A 115 2.60 -3.51 5.20
C ASP A 115 1.66 -2.40 5.71
N ALA A 116 0.34 -2.65 5.67
CA ALA A 116 -0.66 -1.64 5.95
C ALA A 116 -0.77 -1.28 7.45
N GLN A 117 -1.30 -0.08 7.67
CA GLN A 117 -1.77 0.44 8.94
C GLN A 117 -3.31 0.46 8.88
N LEU A 118 -3.94 -0.70 9.08
CA LEU A 118 -5.36 -0.91 8.78
C LEU A 118 -6.29 -0.07 9.66
N GLU A 119 -5.93 0.15 10.94
CA GLU A 119 -6.72 0.98 11.85
C GLU A 119 -6.73 2.46 11.44
N GLU A 120 -5.64 2.94 10.85
CA GLU A 120 -5.44 4.36 10.52
C GLU A 120 -5.88 4.69 9.08
N TRP A 121 -5.88 3.71 8.18
CA TRP A 121 -6.20 3.91 6.76
C TRP A 121 -7.56 4.58 6.51
N PRO A 122 -8.67 4.23 7.21
CA PRO A 122 -9.94 4.93 7.03
C PRO A 122 -9.87 6.44 7.26
N ALA A 123 -9.11 6.90 8.27
CA ALA A 123 -8.91 8.32 8.52
C ALA A 123 -8.13 9.01 7.40
N THR A 124 -7.13 8.33 6.84
CA THR A 124 -6.39 8.81 5.67
C THR A 124 -7.28 8.93 4.43
N LEU A 125 -8.22 7.98 4.22
CA LEU A 125 -9.24 8.10 3.16
C LEU A 125 -10.18 9.29 3.36
N ASP A 126 -10.50 9.66 4.60
CA ASP A 126 -11.28 10.86 4.89
C ASP A 126 -10.50 12.13 4.55
N ALA A 127 -9.19 12.15 4.84
CA ALA A 127 -8.31 13.26 4.44
C ALA A 127 -8.19 13.39 2.92
N LEU A 128 -8.12 12.27 2.18
CA LEU A 128 -8.16 12.27 0.72
C LEU A 128 -9.48 12.84 0.19
N ARG A 129 -10.61 12.41 0.74
CA ARG A 129 -11.95 12.92 0.37
C ARG A 129 -12.06 14.42 0.58
N ALA A 130 -11.47 14.94 1.67
CA ALA A 130 -11.51 16.37 2.01
C ALA A 130 -10.77 17.28 1.00
N LEU A 131 -9.89 16.72 0.13
CA LEU A 131 -9.26 17.47 -0.97
C LEU A 131 -10.28 17.88 -2.04
N GLY A 132 -11.42 17.19 -2.14
CA GLY A 132 -12.47 17.51 -3.10
C GLY A 132 -12.06 17.27 -4.54
N ALA A 133 -11.37 16.17 -4.81
CA ALA A 133 -10.94 15.81 -6.16
C ALA A 133 -12.13 15.50 -7.06
N ASP A 134 -12.12 16.05 -8.28
CA ASP A 134 -13.07 15.70 -9.33
C ASP A 134 -12.63 14.45 -10.10
N LYS A 135 -11.33 14.16 -10.10
CA LYS A 135 -10.72 13.01 -10.78
C LYS A 135 -9.66 12.38 -9.87
N LEU A 136 -9.59 11.04 -9.88
CA LEU A 136 -8.61 10.30 -9.10
C LEU A 136 -7.98 9.18 -9.95
N VAL A 137 -6.66 9.10 -9.90
CA VAL A 137 -5.89 8.00 -10.47
C VAL A 137 -5.46 7.10 -9.30
N PRO A 138 -6.04 5.89 -9.19
CA PRO A 138 -5.71 4.95 -8.12
C PRO A 138 -4.36 4.25 -8.36
N GLY A 139 -3.89 3.53 -7.38
CA GLY A 139 -2.70 2.67 -7.51
C GLY A 139 -2.91 1.51 -8.46
N ARG A 140 -4.11 0.93 -8.44
CA ARG A 140 -4.60 -0.10 -9.36
C ARG A 140 -6.04 0.19 -9.75
N GLY A 141 -6.41 -0.25 -10.94
CA GLY A 141 -7.74 -0.06 -11.50
C GLY A 141 -7.84 1.13 -12.45
N PRO A 142 -9.04 1.39 -12.98
CA PRO A 142 -9.28 2.47 -13.91
C PRO A 142 -9.22 3.84 -13.24
N ALA A 143 -8.86 4.88 -13.99
CA ALA A 143 -8.98 6.25 -13.54
C ALA A 143 -10.46 6.61 -13.29
N LEU A 144 -10.71 7.30 -12.19
CA LEU A 144 -12.04 7.77 -11.76
C LEU A 144 -12.19 9.21 -12.24
N LEU A 145 -13.12 9.46 -13.14
CA LEU A 145 -13.12 10.66 -13.98
C LEU A 145 -14.15 11.72 -13.57
N ASN A 146 -14.93 11.46 -12.52
CA ASN A 146 -15.89 12.39 -11.96
C ASN A 146 -16.04 12.17 -10.44
N PRO A 147 -16.60 13.16 -9.71
CA PRO A 147 -16.72 13.07 -8.23
C PRO A 147 -17.44 11.82 -7.73
N GLY A 148 -18.49 11.38 -8.45
CA GLY A 148 -19.24 10.18 -8.08
C GLY A 148 -18.43 8.88 -8.21
N GLU A 149 -17.54 8.79 -9.19
CA GLU A 149 -16.59 7.68 -9.33
C GLU A 149 -15.50 7.77 -8.26
N VAL A 150 -14.98 8.97 -7.96
CA VAL A 150 -14.01 9.19 -6.87
C VAL A 150 -14.58 8.71 -5.54
N ASP A 151 -15.82 9.09 -5.22
CA ASP A 151 -16.49 8.62 -4.01
C ASP A 151 -16.66 7.10 -3.98
N LYS A 152 -16.97 6.47 -5.11
CA LYS A 152 -17.04 5.00 -5.21
C LYS A 152 -15.69 4.34 -4.96
N GLY A 153 -14.60 4.85 -5.52
CA GLY A 153 -13.25 4.32 -5.30
C GLY A 153 -12.82 4.42 -3.85
N LEU A 154 -13.03 5.57 -3.21
CA LEU A 154 -12.77 5.77 -1.79
C LEU A 154 -13.60 4.84 -0.90
N ALA A 155 -14.89 4.68 -1.22
CA ALA A 155 -15.79 3.79 -0.49
C ALA A 155 -15.41 2.31 -0.67
N TYR A 156 -15.02 1.91 -1.88
CA TYR A 156 -14.55 0.57 -2.20
C TYR A 156 -13.31 0.18 -1.36
N THR A 157 -12.29 1.03 -1.38
CA THR A 157 -11.07 0.80 -0.59
C THR A 157 -11.39 0.74 0.90
N ARG A 158 -12.24 1.65 1.39
CA ARG A 158 -12.68 1.65 2.79
C ARG A 158 -13.40 0.36 3.17
N ASP A 159 -14.34 -0.12 2.34
CA ASP A 159 -15.06 -1.37 2.60
C ASP A 159 -14.10 -2.56 2.65
N PHE A 160 -13.14 -2.61 1.72
CA PHE A 160 -12.12 -3.65 1.68
C PHE A 160 -11.30 -3.69 2.99
N VAL A 161 -10.64 -2.59 3.34
CA VAL A 161 -9.74 -2.55 4.50
C VAL A 161 -10.47 -2.67 5.83
N SER A 162 -11.68 -2.10 5.94
CA SER A 162 -12.49 -2.19 7.16
C SER A 162 -13.04 -3.59 7.37
N THR A 163 -13.50 -4.26 6.30
CA THR A 163 -13.96 -5.66 6.37
C THR A 163 -12.79 -6.56 6.79
N LEU A 164 -11.63 -6.41 6.16
CA LEU A 164 -10.44 -7.18 6.47
C LEU A 164 -10.04 -7.03 7.95
N LEU A 165 -9.91 -5.81 8.45
CA LEU A 165 -9.54 -5.55 9.84
C LEU A 165 -10.59 -6.10 10.83
N GLN A 166 -11.87 -5.93 10.51
CA GLN A 166 -12.96 -6.44 11.35
C GLN A 166 -12.88 -7.97 11.46
N ARG A 167 -12.64 -8.69 10.37
CA ARG A 167 -12.47 -10.16 10.39
C ARG A 167 -11.22 -10.56 11.17
N GLY A 168 -10.12 -9.84 11.05
CA GLY A 168 -8.92 -10.05 11.87
C GLY A 168 -9.21 -9.92 13.38
N LYS A 169 -9.91 -8.86 13.78
CA LYS A 169 -10.31 -8.65 15.19
C LYS A 169 -11.22 -9.76 15.71
N GLU A 170 -12.18 -10.22 14.92
CA GLU A 170 -13.05 -11.33 15.28
C GLU A 170 -12.28 -12.65 15.43
N ALA A 171 -11.37 -12.93 14.50
CA ALA A 171 -10.54 -14.12 14.54
C ALA A 171 -9.69 -14.18 15.82
N VAL A 172 -9.05 -13.08 16.20
CA VAL A 172 -8.27 -12.99 17.43
C VAL A 172 -9.16 -13.15 18.67
N ALA A 173 -10.32 -12.48 18.71
CA ALA A 173 -11.25 -12.58 19.83
C ALA A 173 -11.77 -14.03 20.03
N GLN A 174 -11.94 -14.77 18.94
CA GLN A 174 -12.38 -16.16 18.94
C GLN A 174 -11.22 -17.17 19.04
N LYS A 175 -9.98 -16.68 19.22
CA LYS A 175 -8.76 -17.51 19.32
C LYS A 175 -8.56 -18.46 18.13
N MET A 176 -8.92 -18.02 16.95
CA MET A 176 -8.68 -18.77 15.72
C MET A 176 -7.17 -18.86 15.42
N ASP A 177 -6.73 -19.94 14.81
CA ASP A 177 -5.45 -20.00 14.14
C ASP A 177 -5.53 -19.27 12.77
N LEU A 178 -4.40 -19.13 12.09
CA LEU A 178 -4.34 -18.39 10.83
C LEU A 178 -5.20 -19.05 9.73
N LYS A 179 -5.27 -20.37 9.69
CA LYS A 179 -6.08 -21.11 8.72
C LYS A 179 -7.58 -20.84 8.91
N ALA A 180 -8.05 -20.91 10.15
CA ALA A 180 -9.44 -20.57 10.48
C ALA A 180 -9.75 -19.09 10.25
N ALA A 181 -8.81 -18.18 10.58
CA ALA A 181 -8.93 -16.76 10.29
C ALA A 181 -9.03 -16.48 8.78
N MET A 182 -8.27 -17.19 7.95
CA MET A 182 -8.37 -17.12 6.49
C MET A 182 -9.76 -17.51 6.00
N ALA A 183 -10.28 -18.68 6.45
CA ALA A 183 -11.61 -19.14 6.05
C ALA A 183 -12.71 -18.17 6.50
N HIS A 184 -12.60 -17.66 7.73
CA HIS A 184 -13.51 -16.66 8.29
C HIS A 184 -13.50 -15.34 7.47
N THR A 185 -12.32 -14.87 7.08
CA THR A 185 -12.16 -13.66 6.27
C THR A 185 -12.71 -13.86 4.87
N ARG A 186 -12.39 -14.99 4.21
CA ARG A 186 -12.93 -15.33 2.88
C ARG A 186 -14.45 -15.29 2.85
N ALA A 187 -15.11 -15.87 3.84
CA ALA A 187 -16.57 -15.89 3.89
C ALA A 187 -17.20 -14.47 3.80
N ALA A 188 -16.50 -13.44 4.26
CA ALA A 188 -16.97 -12.07 4.21
C ALA A 188 -16.46 -11.30 2.98
N MET A 189 -15.24 -11.60 2.52
CA MET A 189 -14.56 -10.86 1.45
C MET A 189 -14.91 -11.40 0.06
N ASP A 190 -14.98 -12.75 -0.13
CA ASP A 190 -15.20 -13.39 -1.43
C ASP A 190 -16.48 -12.90 -2.13
N PRO A 191 -17.63 -12.71 -1.47
CA PRO A 191 -18.85 -12.24 -2.13
C PRO A 191 -18.71 -10.84 -2.74
N LYS A 192 -17.80 -10.01 -2.20
CA LYS A 192 -17.60 -8.63 -2.63
C LYS A 192 -16.38 -8.46 -3.54
N PHE A 193 -15.30 -9.17 -3.24
CA PHE A 193 -13.97 -8.92 -3.80
C PHE A 193 -13.33 -10.15 -4.46
N GLY A 194 -13.93 -11.33 -4.35
CA GLY A 194 -13.32 -12.59 -4.81
C GLY A 194 -13.00 -12.65 -6.31
N SER A 195 -13.63 -11.82 -7.14
CA SER A 195 -13.40 -11.78 -8.59
C SER A 195 -12.52 -10.63 -9.06
N VAL A 196 -12.09 -9.72 -8.16
CA VAL A 196 -11.30 -8.57 -8.58
C VAL A 196 -9.84 -8.93 -8.82
N PHE A 197 -9.17 -8.10 -9.60
CA PHE A 197 -7.78 -8.30 -9.97
C PHE A 197 -6.87 -8.53 -8.75
N ILE A 198 -5.98 -9.51 -8.81
CA ILE A 198 -4.98 -9.93 -7.82
C ILE A 198 -5.51 -10.32 -6.43
N TYR A 199 -6.82 -10.48 -6.23
CA TYR A 199 -7.39 -10.81 -4.92
C TYR A 199 -6.78 -12.06 -4.29
N GLU A 200 -6.73 -13.18 -5.04
CA GLU A 200 -6.19 -14.44 -4.55
C GLU A 200 -4.70 -14.35 -4.17
N HIS A 201 -3.97 -13.48 -4.87
CA HIS A 201 -2.55 -13.24 -4.56
C HIS A 201 -2.37 -12.42 -3.29
N CYS A 202 -3.20 -11.41 -3.06
CA CYS A 202 -3.06 -10.50 -1.92
C CYS A 202 -3.60 -11.08 -0.62
N LEU A 203 -4.71 -11.82 -0.68
CA LEU A 203 -5.49 -12.24 0.48
C LEU A 203 -4.68 -12.95 1.58
N PRO A 204 -3.74 -13.86 1.31
CA PRO A 204 -2.94 -14.50 2.36
C PRO A 204 -2.13 -13.50 3.19
N PHE A 205 -1.52 -12.52 2.52
CA PHE A 205 -0.74 -11.45 3.16
C PHE A 205 -1.65 -10.50 3.94
N ASP A 206 -2.78 -10.16 3.37
CA ASP A 206 -3.77 -9.24 3.94
C ASP A 206 -4.36 -9.80 5.23
N VAL A 207 -4.79 -11.08 5.21
CA VAL A 207 -5.31 -11.76 6.40
C VAL A 207 -4.25 -11.88 7.48
N THR A 208 -3.03 -12.26 7.11
CA THR A 208 -1.92 -12.36 8.06
C THR A 208 -1.63 -11.00 8.70
N ARG A 209 -1.63 -9.91 7.93
CA ARG A 209 -1.43 -8.56 8.46
C ARG A 209 -2.57 -8.12 9.38
N ALA A 210 -3.82 -8.37 8.97
CA ALA A 210 -4.98 -8.03 9.80
C ALA A 210 -4.99 -8.80 11.12
N PHE A 211 -4.59 -10.07 11.09
CA PHE A 211 -4.45 -10.90 12.28
C PHE A 211 -3.32 -10.40 13.19
N ASP A 212 -2.15 -10.05 12.61
CA ASP A 212 -1.03 -9.45 13.35
C ASP A 212 -1.45 -8.15 14.05
N GLU A 213 -2.09 -7.22 13.31
CA GLU A 213 -2.50 -5.92 13.85
C GLU A 213 -3.54 -6.07 14.95
N ALA A 214 -4.54 -6.94 14.75
CA ALA A 214 -5.56 -7.28 15.76
C ALA A 214 -4.96 -7.96 16.99
N SER A 215 -3.84 -8.67 16.85
CA SER A 215 -3.08 -9.29 17.96
C SER A 215 -2.14 -8.32 18.67
N GLY A 216 -2.14 -7.03 18.29
CA GLY A 216 -1.31 -5.99 18.91
C GLY A 216 0.03 -5.75 18.24
N ILE A 217 0.35 -6.43 17.14
CA ILE A 217 1.56 -6.19 16.33
C ILE A 217 1.26 -5.02 15.38
N LYS A 218 1.34 -3.80 15.91
CA LYS A 218 0.99 -2.60 15.14
C LYS A 218 1.99 -2.30 14.02
N HIS A 219 3.29 -2.55 14.26
CA HIS A 219 4.32 -2.34 13.26
C HIS A 219 4.42 -3.54 12.30
N PRO A 220 4.22 -3.35 10.99
CA PRO A 220 4.28 -4.45 10.03
C PRO A 220 5.66 -5.12 10.03
N ARG A 221 5.66 -6.44 10.09
CA ARG A 221 6.88 -7.25 10.00
C ARG A 221 7.33 -7.39 8.55
N ILE A 222 8.64 -7.40 8.31
CA ILE A 222 9.21 -7.62 6.96
C ILE A 222 8.75 -8.98 6.41
N TRP A 223 8.36 -9.02 5.15
CA TRP A 223 8.03 -10.23 4.43
C TRP A 223 9.32 -10.88 3.90
N THR A 224 9.95 -11.74 4.71
CA THR A 224 11.08 -12.57 4.28
C THR A 224 10.59 -13.85 3.60
N ALA A 225 11.49 -14.52 2.85
CA ALA A 225 11.19 -15.80 2.24
C ALA A 225 10.81 -16.88 3.26
N GLU A 226 11.41 -16.82 4.48
CA GLU A 226 11.06 -17.71 5.59
C GLU A 226 9.65 -17.44 6.10
N ARG A 227 9.31 -16.17 6.34
CA ARG A 227 7.97 -15.78 6.79
C ARG A 227 6.89 -16.16 5.77
N ASP A 228 7.20 -16.04 4.48
CA ASP A 228 6.32 -16.48 3.41
C ASP A 228 6.02 -17.97 3.51
N LYS A 229 7.06 -18.81 3.70
CA LYS A 229 6.93 -20.26 3.89
C LYS A 229 6.15 -20.60 5.17
N GLU A 230 6.41 -19.90 6.28
CA GLU A 230 5.70 -20.09 7.55
C GLU A 230 4.22 -19.78 7.40
N MET A 231 3.87 -18.68 6.75
CA MET A 231 2.48 -18.31 6.44
C MET A 231 1.79 -19.39 5.62
N TRP A 232 2.41 -19.84 4.53
CA TRP A 232 1.83 -20.88 3.68
C TRP A 232 1.67 -22.22 4.42
N ALA A 233 2.64 -22.59 5.24
CA ALA A 233 2.52 -23.78 6.08
C ALA A 233 1.35 -23.65 7.07
N ALA A 234 1.20 -22.51 7.73
CA ALA A 234 0.10 -22.25 8.66
C ALA A 234 -1.29 -22.27 7.98
N LEU A 235 -1.36 -21.85 6.72
CA LEU A 235 -2.61 -21.87 5.95
C LEU A 235 -3.00 -23.26 5.43
N GLN A 236 -2.03 -24.15 5.24
CA GLN A 236 -2.29 -25.53 4.79
C GLN A 236 -2.63 -26.47 5.96
N GLY A 237 -2.10 -26.22 7.15
CA GLY A 237 -2.37 -26.92 8.43
C GLY A 237 -1.87 -28.31 8.49
#